data_b1de4996e47190d732317e47182d7fb2
#
_entry.id   b1de4996e47190d732317e47182d7fb2
#
_cell.length_a   1.000
_cell.length_b   1.000
_cell.length_c   1.000
_cell.angle_alpha   90.00
_cell.angle_beta   90.00
_cell.angle_gamma   90.00
#
_symmetry.space_group_name_H-M   'P 1'
#
loop_
_entity.id
_entity.type
_entity.pdbx_description
1 polymer ?
#
loop_
_entity_poly.entity_id
_entity_poly.type
_entity_poly.pdbx_seq_one_letter_code
_entity_poly.pdbx_strand_id
1 'polypeptide(L)'
;MINHVYIIAEAGVNHNGRLDLALQLCNAAKDAGADAVKFQTWKTEKIVTRNAELAVYQENNISDKTKSQFKMLKELELSYDNFEVVKNHCDEIGIQFLSTPDEIDSLDFLCNFNLPFIKLGSGDVTNIPFLRLVGSRHIDVVLSTGMSYLGDVEIAYRTLIEAGAKSVSLLHCTTNYPCPMHEVNLRAIQTLKDAFHCSVGYSDHTMGVEVPVAAVAMGAEIIEKHFTLDKEMDGPDHKASLNPEELKQMVMAIRNIERALGNGIKQPNESEKQISEVVLKRIVAATPIKKGEVLSADNMTVKRCAVGLKASLWDLVNGRTSTCNYDTDEPIVI
;
A
#
# COMPACT_ATOMS: atom_id res chain seq x y z
N MET A 1 -6.99 14.22 6.59
CA MET A 1 -5.82 13.64 7.30
C MET A 1 -5.43 12.42 6.48
N ILE A 2 -4.17 12.27 6.16
CA ILE A 2 -3.67 11.09 5.45
C ILE A 2 -3.76 9.96 6.44
N ASN A 3 -4.55 8.94 6.13
CA ASN A 3 -4.63 7.75 6.96
C ASN A 3 -3.29 7.00 6.85
N HIS A 4 -2.78 6.53 7.97
CA HIS A 4 -1.63 5.65 8.03
C HIS A 4 -1.95 4.37 7.25
N VAL A 5 -1.13 4.04 6.25
CA VAL A 5 -1.26 2.81 5.46
C VAL A 5 -0.81 1.64 6.32
N TYR A 6 -1.66 0.64 6.49
CA TYR A 6 -1.32 -0.54 7.28
C TYR A 6 -0.44 -1.50 6.48
N ILE A 7 0.80 -1.71 6.89
CA ILE A 7 1.79 -2.53 6.19
C ILE A 7 1.92 -3.88 6.86
N ILE A 8 1.53 -4.93 6.13
CA ILE A 8 1.62 -6.34 6.54
C ILE A 8 2.86 -6.95 5.87
N ALA A 9 3.88 -7.27 6.66
CA ALA A 9 5.00 -8.07 6.23
C ALA A 9 4.57 -9.56 6.24
N GLU A 10 4.35 -10.13 5.07
CA GLU A 10 3.92 -11.51 4.90
C GLU A 10 5.11 -12.46 4.99
N ALA A 11 5.32 -13.06 6.15
CA ALA A 11 6.26 -14.15 6.34
C ALA A 11 5.75 -15.44 5.67
N GLY A 12 4.42 -15.60 5.62
CA GLY A 12 3.77 -16.73 4.98
C GLY A 12 4.33 -18.06 5.45
N VAL A 13 4.93 -18.81 4.52
CA VAL A 13 5.60 -20.10 4.76
C VAL A 13 7.14 -20.00 4.75
N ASN A 14 7.72 -18.82 4.65
CA ASN A 14 9.17 -18.60 4.55
C ASN A 14 9.96 -18.96 5.82
N HIS A 15 9.28 -19.41 6.86
CA HIS A 15 9.89 -20.04 8.03
C HIS A 15 10.25 -21.52 7.80
N ASN A 16 9.86 -22.12 6.67
CA ASN A 16 10.22 -23.51 6.30
C ASN A 16 9.91 -24.55 7.41
N GLY A 17 8.77 -24.42 8.11
CA GLY A 17 8.37 -25.31 9.21
C GLY A 17 9.23 -25.18 10.48
N ARG A 18 10.06 -24.15 10.60
CA ARG A 18 11.01 -23.94 11.69
C ARG A 18 10.63 -22.75 12.54
N LEU A 19 10.49 -22.99 13.86
CA LEU A 19 10.16 -21.96 14.84
C LEU A 19 11.24 -20.86 14.93
N ASP A 20 12.52 -21.24 14.92
CA ASP A 20 13.63 -20.28 15.01
C ASP A 20 13.67 -19.31 13.82
N LEU A 21 13.31 -19.75 12.63
CA LEU A 21 13.19 -18.86 11.45
C LEU A 21 11.94 -17.98 11.56
N ALA A 22 10.82 -18.49 12.08
CA ALA A 22 9.63 -17.69 12.31
C ALA A 22 9.89 -16.52 13.28
N LEU A 23 10.62 -16.77 14.37
CA LEU A 23 11.01 -15.70 15.32
C LEU A 23 11.97 -14.67 14.70
N GLN A 24 12.93 -15.12 13.85
CA GLN A 24 13.80 -14.20 13.12
C GLN A 24 13.01 -13.33 12.11
N LEU A 25 12.01 -13.90 11.43
CA LEU A 25 11.12 -13.15 10.56
C LEU A 25 10.33 -12.08 11.34
N CYS A 26 9.84 -12.38 12.56
CA CYS A 26 9.19 -11.38 13.41
C CYS A 26 10.13 -10.19 13.70
N ASN A 27 11.37 -10.46 14.09
CA ASN A 27 12.36 -9.42 14.34
C ASN A 27 12.64 -8.58 13.08
N ALA A 28 12.86 -9.24 11.95
CA ALA A 28 13.13 -8.56 10.68
C ALA A 28 11.96 -7.65 10.23
N ALA A 29 10.72 -8.10 10.39
CA ALA A 29 9.53 -7.29 10.09
C ALA A 29 9.44 -6.07 11.01
N LYS A 30 9.73 -6.25 12.32
CA LYS A 30 9.78 -5.15 13.29
C LYS A 30 10.87 -4.13 12.93
N ASP A 31 12.08 -4.59 12.64
CA ASP A 31 13.23 -3.73 12.32
C ASP A 31 13.03 -2.97 11.00
N ALA A 32 12.28 -3.55 10.07
CA ALA A 32 11.86 -2.89 8.83
C ALA A 32 10.80 -1.80 9.06
N GLY A 33 10.10 -1.80 10.21
CA GLY A 33 9.05 -0.84 10.55
C GLY A 33 7.68 -1.19 9.99
N ALA A 34 7.42 -2.47 9.68
CA ALA A 34 6.09 -2.95 9.33
C ALA A 34 5.13 -2.85 10.53
N ASP A 35 3.84 -2.67 10.26
CA ASP A 35 2.81 -2.61 11.30
C ASP A 35 2.47 -3.99 11.84
N ALA A 36 2.54 -5.01 10.98
CA ALA A 36 2.28 -6.40 11.34
C ALA A 36 3.21 -7.37 10.61
N VAL A 37 3.45 -8.52 11.24
CA VAL A 37 3.99 -9.72 10.59
C VAL A 37 2.87 -10.75 10.47
N LYS A 38 2.73 -11.35 9.28
CA LYS A 38 1.67 -12.32 9.02
C LYS A 38 2.23 -13.68 8.59
N PHE A 39 1.58 -14.71 9.09
CA PHE A 39 1.82 -16.11 8.78
C PHE A 39 0.57 -16.76 8.16
N GLN A 40 0.64 -18.06 7.94
CA GLN A 40 -0.47 -18.90 7.52
C GLN A 40 -0.58 -20.07 8.50
N THR A 41 -1.78 -20.36 8.95
CA THR A 41 -2.03 -21.40 9.95
C THR A 41 -2.99 -22.45 9.39
N TRP A 42 -2.53 -23.69 9.33
CA TRP A 42 -3.32 -24.79 8.80
C TRP A 42 -2.95 -26.14 9.39
N LYS A 43 -3.85 -27.11 9.19
CA LYS A 43 -3.57 -28.54 9.29
C LYS A 43 -3.64 -29.13 7.88
N THR A 44 -2.54 -29.64 7.37
CA THR A 44 -2.39 -30.09 5.98
C THR A 44 -3.47 -31.06 5.54
N GLU A 45 -3.86 -32.00 6.45
CA GLU A 45 -4.88 -32.99 6.21
C GLU A 45 -6.27 -32.39 5.94
N LYS A 46 -6.49 -31.12 6.31
CA LYS A 46 -7.78 -30.41 6.19
C LYS A 46 -7.87 -29.46 5.00
N ILE A 47 -6.75 -29.08 4.42
CA ILE A 47 -6.72 -28.07 3.35
C ILE A 47 -6.41 -28.63 1.96
N VAL A 48 -5.81 -29.82 1.87
CA VAL A 48 -5.37 -30.38 0.59
C VAL A 48 -5.56 -31.88 0.53
N THR A 49 -5.96 -32.39 -0.64
CA THR A 49 -6.05 -33.84 -0.85
C THR A 49 -4.66 -34.46 -1.01
N ARG A 50 -4.51 -35.73 -0.63
CA ARG A 50 -3.21 -36.42 -0.66
C ARG A 50 -2.52 -36.46 -2.03
N ASN A 51 -3.31 -36.40 -3.11
CA ASN A 51 -2.84 -36.52 -4.49
C ASN A 51 -2.86 -35.16 -5.21
N ALA A 52 -3.01 -34.04 -4.50
CA ALA A 52 -2.99 -32.71 -5.14
C ALA A 52 -1.63 -32.44 -5.79
N GLU A 53 -1.67 -31.95 -7.02
CA GLU A 53 -0.49 -31.53 -7.78
C GLU A 53 -0.01 -30.16 -7.29
N LEU A 54 1.26 -29.90 -7.46
CA LEU A 54 1.85 -28.57 -7.21
C LEU A 54 1.32 -27.57 -8.25
N ALA A 55 1.15 -26.32 -7.84
CA ALA A 55 0.97 -25.25 -8.80
C ALA A 55 2.27 -25.00 -9.57
N VAL A 56 2.17 -24.53 -10.81
CA VAL A 56 3.34 -24.35 -11.70
C VAL A 56 4.45 -23.52 -11.07
N TYR A 57 4.09 -22.45 -10.34
CA TYR A 57 5.09 -21.62 -9.65
C TYR A 57 5.77 -22.38 -8.50
N GLN A 58 5.04 -23.22 -7.78
CA GLN A 58 5.58 -24.06 -6.71
C GLN A 58 6.60 -25.06 -7.27
N GLU A 59 6.24 -25.74 -8.38
CA GLU A 59 7.20 -26.63 -9.09
C GLU A 59 8.48 -25.93 -9.52
N ASN A 60 8.38 -24.65 -9.94
CA ASN A 60 9.53 -23.87 -10.37
C ASN A 60 10.40 -23.37 -9.21
N ASN A 61 9.83 -23.23 -8.03
CA ASN A 61 10.49 -22.60 -6.89
C ASN A 61 11.11 -23.58 -5.90
N ILE A 62 10.56 -24.80 -5.76
CA ILE A 62 11.11 -25.82 -4.86
C ILE A 62 12.16 -26.70 -5.57
N SER A 63 13.14 -27.17 -4.82
CA SER A 63 14.21 -28.03 -5.36
C SER A 63 13.75 -29.44 -5.65
N ASP A 64 12.91 -30.05 -4.81
CA ASP A 64 12.39 -31.41 -4.97
C ASP A 64 11.05 -31.43 -5.72
N LYS A 65 11.10 -31.50 -7.04
CA LYS A 65 9.93 -31.52 -7.92
C LYS A 65 9.12 -32.81 -7.87
N THR A 66 9.54 -33.80 -7.09
CA THR A 66 8.81 -35.07 -6.92
C THR A 66 7.79 -35.02 -5.77
N LYS A 67 7.79 -33.95 -4.99
CA LYS A 67 6.85 -33.76 -3.88
C LYS A 67 5.45 -33.48 -4.40
N SER A 68 4.43 -34.11 -3.76
CA SER A 68 3.04 -33.64 -3.89
C SER A 68 2.85 -32.36 -3.10
N GLN A 69 1.80 -31.58 -3.43
CA GLN A 69 1.43 -30.39 -2.65
C GLN A 69 1.19 -30.72 -1.19
N PHE A 70 0.57 -31.89 -0.91
CA PHE A 70 0.37 -32.37 0.46
C PHE A 70 1.69 -32.51 1.23
N LYS A 71 2.71 -33.13 0.63
CA LYS A 71 4.01 -33.34 1.30
C LYS A 71 4.71 -31.99 1.53
N MET A 72 4.70 -31.11 0.54
CA MET A 72 5.27 -29.77 0.66
C MET A 72 4.62 -29.00 1.82
N LEU A 73 3.29 -28.92 1.84
CA LEU A 73 2.56 -28.21 2.91
C LEU A 73 2.79 -28.83 4.28
N LYS A 74 2.92 -30.16 4.37
CA LYS A 74 3.17 -30.84 5.65
C LYS A 74 4.56 -30.53 6.22
N GLU A 75 5.55 -30.34 5.37
CA GLU A 75 6.90 -29.92 5.77
C GLU A 75 6.96 -28.46 6.22
N LEU A 76 6.06 -27.62 5.70
CA LEU A 76 5.96 -26.19 6.02
C LEU A 76 5.04 -25.90 7.22
N GLU A 77 4.23 -26.85 7.65
CA GLU A 77 3.26 -26.69 8.73
C GLU A 77 3.95 -26.42 10.08
N LEU A 78 3.55 -25.35 10.77
CA LEU A 78 3.89 -25.11 12.17
C LEU A 78 2.76 -25.58 13.09
N SER A 79 3.12 -26.11 14.27
CA SER A 79 2.13 -26.48 15.28
C SER A 79 1.48 -25.23 15.92
N TYR A 80 0.30 -25.39 16.49
CA TYR A 80 -0.36 -24.31 17.24
C TYR A 80 0.48 -23.86 18.43
N ASP A 81 1.16 -24.77 19.14
CA ASP A 81 2.08 -24.42 20.23
C ASP A 81 3.22 -23.50 19.74
N ASN A 82 3.75 -23.77 18.53
CA ASN A 82 4.75 -22.89 17.93
C ASN A 82 4.17 -21.52 17.60
N PHE A 83 2.93 -21.44 17.11
CA PHE A 83 2.26 -20.16 16.84
C PHE A 83 1.97 -19.38 18.13
N GLU A 84 1.69 -20.03 19.26
CA GLU A 84 1.61 -19.35 20.55
C GLU A 84 2.95 -18.71 20.95
N VAL A 85 4.05 -19.42 20.74
CA VAL A 85 5.40 -18.86 20.97
C VAL A 85 5.67 -17.67 20.04
N VAL A 86 5.34 -17.78 18.75
CA VAL A 86 5.50 -16.68 17.78
C VAL A 86 4.65 -15.47 18.18
N LYS A 87 3.39 -15.68 18.56
CA LYS A 87 2.48 -14.61 19.02
C LYS A 87 3.03 -13.89 20.25
N ASN A 88 3.47 -14.66 21.27
CA ASN A 88 4.07 -14.09 22.48
C ASN A 88 5.33 -13.28 22.16
N HIS A 89 6.18 -13.78 21.27
CA HIS A 89 7.36 -13.05 20.82
C HIS A 89 7.00 -11.74 20.11
N CYS A 90 5.98 -11.76 19.25
CA CYS A 90 5.50 -10.53 18.61
C CYS A 90 5.02 -9.50 19.64
N ASP A 91 4.33 -9.92 20.69
CA ASP A 91 3.88 -9.05 21.78
C ASP A 91 5.07 -8.44 22.54
N GLU A 92 6.09 -9.25 22.85
CA GLU A 92 7.31 -8.81 23.53
C GLU A 92 8.08 -7.75 22.75
N ILE A 93 8.23 -7.94 21.41
CA ILE A 93 8.95 -6.98 20.57
C ILE A 93 8.06 -5.82 20.06
N GLY A 94 6.75 -5.89 20.32
CA GLY A 94 5.80 -4.84 19.97
C GLY A 94 5.50 -4.73 18.47
N ILE A 95 5.32 -5.87 17.78
CA ILE A 95 4.76 -5.94 16.42
C ILE A 95 3.45 -6.70 16.44
N GLN A 96 2.47 -6.29 15.61
CA GLN A 96 1.20 -7.01 15.52
C GLN A 96 1.41 -8.38 14.86
N PHE A 97 1.03 -9.45 15.56
CA PHE A 97 0.93 -10.78 14.94
C PHE A 97 -0.37 -10.91 14.17
N LEU A 98 -0.30 -11.47 12.96
CA LEU A 98 -1.44 -11.87 12.13
C LEU A 98 -1.21 -13.26 11.58
N SER A 99 -2.28 -13.95 11.23
CA SER A 99 -2.22 -15.19 10.47
C SER A 99 -3.47 -15.40 9.65
N THR A 100 -3.32 -16.04 8.48
CA THR A 100 -4.44 -16.54 7.67
C THR A 100 -4.81 -17.92 8.18
N PRO A 101 -6.05 -18.16 8.65
CA PRO A 101 -6.55 -19.51 8.86
C PRO A 101 -6.98 -20.12 7.54
N ASP A 102 -6.46 -21.29 7.20
CA ASP A 102 -6.84 -21.97 5.94
C ASP A 102 -7.92 -23.05 6.16
N GLU A 103 -8.35 -23.25 7.42
CA GLU A 103 -9.44 -24.18 7.77
C GLU A 103 -10.03 -23.85 9.15
N ILE A 104 -11.09 -24.60 9.54
CA ILE A 104 -11.94 -24.28 10.72
C ILE A 104 -11.18 -24.33 12.03
N ASP A 105 -10.35 -25.37 12.28
CA ASP A 105 -9.64 -25.50 13.55
C ASP A 105 -8.63 -24.35 13.71
N SER A 106 -7.98 -23.94 12.62
CA SER A 106 -7.07 -22.80 12.61
C SER A 106 -7.80 -21.48 12.81
N LEU A 107 -9.01 -21.32 12.27
CA LEU A 107 -9.87 -20.16 12.57
C LEU A 107 -10.20 -20.11 14.05
N ASP A 108 -10.64 -21.23 14.64
CA ASP A 108 -11.00 -21.31 16.07
C ASP A 108 -9.78 -21.04 16.95
N PHE A 109 -8.62 -21.57 16.58
CA PHE A 109 -7.36 -21.31 17.28
C PHE A 109 -7.01 -19.81 17.25
N LEU A 110 -7.04 -19.18 16.09
CA LEU A 110 -6.70 -17.76 15.93
C LEU A 110 -7.71 -16.82 16.59
N CYS A 111 -8.98 -17.20 16.68
CA CYS A 111 -10.00 -16.44 17.41
C CYS A 111 -9.72 -16.33 18.92
N ASN A 112 -8.88 -17.20 19.50
CA ASN A 112 -8.45 -17.07 20.89
C ASN A 112 -7.40 -15.97 21.10
N PHE A 113 -6.77 -15.50 20.03
CA PHE A 113 -5.88 -14.36 20.05
C PHE A 113 -6.68 -13.07 19.83
N ASN A 114 -6.31 -12.01 20.48
CA ASN A 114 -6.96 -10.71 20.27
C ASN A 114 -6.42 -10.05 19.00
N LEU A 115 -6.75 -10.62 17.83
CA LEU A 115 -6.31 -10.10 16.54
C LEU A 115 -7.19 -8.92 16.12
N PRO A 116 -6.62 -7.88 15.46
CA PRO A 116 -7.40 -6.73 14.98
C PRO A 116 -8.37 -7.13 13.85
N PHE A 117 -8.04 -8.13 13.07
CA PHE A 117 -8.86 -8.72 12.00
C PHE A 117 -8.39 -10.12 11.66
N ILE A 118 -9.22 -10.89 10.97
CA ILE A 118 -8.82 -12.13 10.30
C ILE A 118 -8.48 -11.85 8.85
N LYS A 119 -7.30 -12.30 8.41
CA LYS A 119 -6.90 -12.24 7.00
C LYS A 119 -7.31 -13.51 6.28
N LEU A 120 -7.99 -13.37 5.14
CA LEU A 120 -8.35 -14.48 4.25
C LEU A 120 -7.57 -14.39 2.94
N GLY A 121 -7.09 -15.54 2.48
CA GLY A 121 -6.41 -15.70 1.21
C GLY A 121 -7.37 -15.64 0.01
N SER A 122 -6.82 -15.43 -1.19
CA SER A 122 -7.61 -15.43 -2.44
C SER A 122 -8.28 -16.78 -2.74
N GLY A 123 -7.72 -17.88 -2.22
CA GLY A 123 -8.30 -19.23 -2.39
C GLY A 123 -9.67 -19.39 -1.75
N ASP A 124 -10.00 -18.55 -0.76
CA ASP A 124 -11.27 -18.63 -0.03
C ASP A 124 -12.39 -17.76 -0.58
N VAL A 125 -12.17 -16.95 -1.63
CA VAL A 125 -13.21 -16.08 -2.20
C VAL A 125 -14.48 -16.87 -2.57
N THR A 126 -14.33 -18.07 -3.08
CA THR A 126 -15.45 -18.93 -3.46
C THR A 126 -15.82 -19.97 -2.40
N ASN A 127 -15.13 -19.99 -1.26
CA ASN A 127 -15.36 -20.92 -0.16
C ASN A 127 -16.52 -20.45 0.75
N ILE A 128 -17.72 -20.42 0.21
CA ILE A 128 -18.92 -19.88 0.89
C ILE A 128 -19.15 -20.51 2.29
N PRO A 129 -18.99 -21.83 2.52
CA PRO A 129 -19.14 -22.39 3.85
C PRO A 129 -18.16 -21.80 4.87
N PHE A 130 -16.90 -21.62 4.48
CA PHE A 130 -15.87 -21.05 5.34
C PHE A 130 -16.09 -19.56 5.59
N LEU A 131 -16.45 -18.79 4.56
CA LEU A 131 -16.79 -17.37 4.69
C LEU A 131 -17.94 -17.13 5.68
N ARG A 132 -18.97 -17.98 5.68
CA ARG A 132 -20.06 -17.93 6.67
C ARG A 132 -19.56 -18.16 8.09
N LEU A 133 -18.67 -19.13 8.28
CA LEU A 133 -18.08 -19.39 9.59
C LEU A 133 -17.22 -18.23 10.08
N VAL A 134 -16.39 -17.64 9.20
CA VAL A 134 -15.59 -16.45 9.53
C VAL A 134 -16.49 -15.28 9.91
N GLY A 135 -17.51 -14.96 9.12
CA GLY A 135 -18.46 -13.88 9.41
C GLY A 135 -19.17 -14.06 10.74
N SER A 136 -19.56 -15.31 11.09
CA SER A 136 -20.23 -15.63 12.36
C SER A 136 -19.38 -15.39 13.62
N ARG A 137 -18.06 -15.15 13.46
CA ARG A 137 -17.17 -14.78 14.57
C ARG A 137 -17.29 -13.31 14.98
N HIS A 138 -18.03 -12.49 14.24
CA HIS A 138 -18.26 -11.07 14.52
C HIS A 138 -16.97 -10.25 14.68
N ILE A 139 -16.02 -10.47 13.79
CA ILE A 139 -14.71 -9.80 13.75
C ILE A 139 -14.55 -9.02 12.44
N ASP A 140 -13.54 -8.15 12.39
CA ASP A 140 -13.14 -7.50 11.15
C ASP A 140 -12.40 -8.49 10.23
N VAL A 141 -12.60 -8.38 8.93
CA VAL A 141 -12.03 -9.30 7.93
C VAL A 141 -11.28 -8.51 6.86
N VAL A 142 -10.12 -9.01 6.46
CA VAL A 142 -9.37 -8.54 5.28
C VAL A 142 -9.28 -9.68 4.28
N LEU A 143 -9.92 -9.54 3.11
CA LEU A 143 -10.02 -10.58 2.07
C LEU A 143 -9.21 -10.20 0.84
N SER A 144 -8.25 -11.04 0.44
CA SER A 144 -7.58 -10.95 -0.87
C SER A 144 -8.46 -11.49 -1.99
N THR A 145 -8.41 -10.85 -3.18
CA THR A 145 -9.36 -11.07 -4.28
C THR A 145 -8.73 -11.60 -5.57
N GLY A 146 -7.55 -12.25 -5.47
CA GLY A 146 -6.91 -12.89 -6.62
C GLY A 146 -7.77 -14.00 -7.23
N MET A 147 -7.55 -14.31 -8.51
CA MET A 147 -8.24 -15.37 -9.26
C MET A 147 -9.77 -15.21 -9.34
N SER A 148 -10.31 -14.03 -9.07
CA SER A 148 -11.76 -13.81 -8.92
C SER A 148 -12.26 -12.72 -9.85
N TYR A 149 -13.45 -12.92 -10.40
CA TYR A 149 -14.22 -11.87 -11.04
C TYR A 149 -14.90 -10.98 -9.99
N LEU A 150 -15.30 -9.76 -10.39
CA LEU A 150 -15.97 -8.83 -9.48
C LEU A 150 -17.24 -9.42 -8.84
N GLY A 151 -17.97 -10.25 -9.59
CA GLY A 151 -19.15 -10.94 -9.07
C GLY A 151 -18.83 -11.98 -7.99
N ASP A 152 -17.69 -12.67 -8.09
CA ASP A 152 -17.25 -13.63 -7.05
C ASP A 152 -16.91 -12.86 -5.76
N VAL A 153 -16.23 -11.72 -5.92
CA VAL A 153 -15.90 -10.82 -4.79
C VAL A 153 -17.17 -10.29 -4.13
N GLU A 154 -18.20 -9.92 -4.92
CA GLU A 154 -19.49 -9.46 -4.37
C GLU A 154 -20.15 -10.54 -3.52
N ILE A 155 -20.19 -11.79 -4.04
CA ILE A 155 -20.77 -12.93 -3.31
C ILE A 155 -20.02 -13.16 -2.01
N ALA A 156 -18.69 -13.15 -2.04
CA ALA A 156 -17.85 -13.33 -0.84
C ALA A 156 -18.09 -12.22 0.19
N TYR A 157 -18.05 -10.96 -0.26
CA TYR A 157 -18.26 -9.78 0.57
C TYR A 157 -19.63 -9.82 1.27
N ARG A 158 -20.70 -10.06 0.51
CA ARG A 158 -22.07 -10.19 1.06
C ARG A 158 -22.18 -11.35 2.02
N THR A 159 -21.60 -12.49 1.70
CA THR A 159 -21.62 -13.69 2.57
C THR A 159 -20.99 -13.38 3.94
N LEU A 160 -19.85 -12.68 3.97
CA LEU A 160 -19.19 -12.28 5.22
C LEU A 160 -20.05 -11.30 6.03
N ILE A 161 -20.60 -10.26 5.39
CA ILE A 161 -21.44 -9.25 6.06
C ILE A 161 -22.73 -9.86 6.57
N GLU A 162 -23.45 -10.62 5.76
CA GLU A 162 -24.71 -11.27 6.14
C GLU A 162 -24.52 -12.31 7.26
N ALA A 163 -23.36 -12.94 7.32
CA ALA A 163 -23.00 -13.85 8.42
C ALA A 163 -22.62 -13.12 9.71
N GLY A 164 -22.38 -11.80 9.68
CA GLY A 164 -22.15 -10.98 10.87
C GLY A 164 -20.74 -10.44 11.05
N ALA A 165 -19.87 -10.46 10.03
CA ALA A 165 -18.58 -9.77 10.08
C ALA A 165 -18.78 -8.28 10.42
N LYS A 166 -17.92 -7.71 11.28
CA LYS A 166 -18.03 -6.30 11.69
C LYS A 166 -17.73 -5.34 10.53
N SER A 167 -16.69 -5.66 9.77
CA SER A 167 -16.32 -4.97 8.54
C SER A 167 -15.58 -5.94 7.62
N VAL A 168 -15.55 -5.61 6.33
CA VAL A 168 -14.76 -6.34 5.33
C VAL A 168 -13.96 -5.33 4.53
N SER A 169 -12.63 -5.47 4.56
CA SER A 169 -11.71 -4.78 3.68
C SER A 169 -11.25 -5.72 2.57
N LEU A 170 -11.02 -5.19 1.38
CA LEU A 170 -10.63 -5.98 0.21
C LEU A 170 -9.19 -5.65 -0.20
N LEU A 171 -8.39 -6.67 -0.53
CA LEU A 171 -7.09 -6.47 -1.15
C LEU A 171 -7.15 -6.89 -2.62
N HIS A 172 -6.90 -5.95 -3.53
CA HIS A 172 -6.58 -6.33 -4.91
C HIS A 172 -5.31 -7.18 -4.90
N CYS A 173 -5.29 -8.25 -5.70
CA CYS A 173 -4.21 -9.24 -5.68
C CYS A 173 -4.15 -9.99 -7.02
N THR A 174 -2.94 -10.34 -7.47
CA THR A 174 -2.71 -11.30 -8.55
C THR A 174 -1.96 -12.50 -7.99
N THR A 175 -2.58 -13.68 -8.04
CA THR A 175 -2.03 -14.91 -7.46
C THR A 175 -1.08 -15.59 -8.44
N ASN A 176 0.13 -15.04 -8.57
CA ASN A 176 1.24 -15.59 -9.34
C ASN A 176 2.56 -15.14 -8.68
N TYR A 177 3.53 -16.02 -8.46
CA TYR A 177 4.72 -15.79 -7.63
C TYR A 177 6.03 -16.11 -8.37
N PRO A 178 6.76 -15.09 -8.91
CA PRO A 178 6.44 -13.66 -8.91
C PRO A 178 5.39 -13.28 -9.96
N CYS A 179 4.60 -12.24 -9.66
CA CYS A 179 3.63 -11.67 -10.58
C CYS A 179 4.32 -10.81 -11.65
N PRO A 180 4.08 -11.06 -12.96
CA PRO A 180 4.57 -10.18 -14.01
C PRO A 180 3.94 -8.79 -13.93
N MET A 181 4.72 -7.73 -14.18
CA MET A 181 4.26 -6.33 -14.07
C MET A 181 3.01 -6.02 -14.91
N HIS A 182 2.86 -6.61 -16.09
CA HIS A 182 1.71 -6.37 -16.98
C HIS A 182 0.42 -7.06 -16.52
N GLU A 183 0.47 -7.95 -15.52
CA GLU A 183 -0.69 -8.63 -14.93
C GLU A 183 -1.19 -8.00 -13.64
N VAL A 184 -0.49 -6.98 -13.11
CA VAL A 184 -0.78 -6.35 -11.82
C VAL A 184 -2.12 -5.62 -11.77
N ASN A 185 -2.44 -4.84 -12.80
CA ASN A 185 -3.70 -4.09 -12.92
C ASN A 185 -4.06 -3.22 -11.69
N LEU A 186 -3.18 -2.35 -11.25
CA LEU A 186 -3.41 -1.48 -10.08
C LEU A 186 -4.72 -0.67 -10.13
N ARG A 187 -5.26 -0.40 -11.33
CA ARG A 187 -6.53 0.32 -11.48
C ARG A 187 -7.73 -0.43 -10.88
N ALA A 188 -7.62 -1.75 -10.68
CA ALA A 188 -8.64 -2.54 -10.02
C ALA A 188 -8.85 -2.14 -8.54
N ILE A 189 -7.87 -1.48 -7.89
CA ILE A 189 -8.03 -0.90 -6.55
C ILE A 189 -9.18 0.10 -6.56
N GLN A 190 -9.22 1.02 -7.54
CA GLN A 190 -10.30 1.99 -7.64
C GLN A 190 -11.63 1.31 -8.00
N THR A 191 -11.62 0.31 -8.89
CA THR A 191 -12.82 -0.47 -9.22
C THR A 191 -13.45 -1.11 -7.99
N LEU A 192 -12.63 -1.70 -7.11
CA LEU A 192 -13.10 -2.28 -5.86
C LEU A 192 -13.64 -1.21 -4.90
N LYS A 193 -12.98 -0.07 -4.78
CA LYS A 193 -13.48 1.06 -3.96
C LYS A 193 -14.84 1.56 -4.42
N ASP A 194 -15.00 1.74 -5.71
CA ASP A 194 -16.24 2.25 -6.31
C ASP A 194 -17.39 1.24 -6.21
N ALA A 195 -17.09 -0.06 -6.30
CA ALA A 195 -18.10 -1.12 -6.24
C ALA A 195 -18.55 -1.44 -4.81
N PHE A 196 -17.65 -1.45 -3.84
CA PHE A 196 -17.94 -1.97 -2.49
C PHE A 196 -18.00 -0.89 -1.41
N HIS A 197 -17.51 0.33 -1.67
CA HIS A 197 -17.47 1.45 -0.71
C HIS A 197 -16.84 1.06 0.65
N CYS A 198 -15.81 0.20 0.62
CA CYS A 198 -15.08 -0.28 1.78
C CYS A 198 -13.59 0.13 1.70
N SER A 199 -12.83 -0.15 2.74
CA SER A 199 -11.37 -0.02 2.71
C SER A 199 -10.80 -1.02 1.70
N VAL A 200 -9.92 -0.52 0.81
CA VAL A 200 -9.26 -1.35 -0.20
C VAL A 200 -7.75 -1.17 -0.12
N GLY A 201 -7.06 -2.28 -0.15
CA GLY A 201 -5.61 -2.36 -0.18
C GLY A 201 -5.09 -3.16 -1.37
N TYR A 202 -3.82 -3.54 -1.27
CA TYR A 202 -3.14 -4.33 -2.29
C TYR A 202 -2.26 -5.41 -1.65
N SER A 203 -2.42 -6.66 -2.09
CA SER A 203 -1.54 -7.78 -1.75
C SER A 203 -0.62 -8.06 -2.92
N ASP A 204 0.68 -7.83 -2.74
CA ASP A 204 1.66 -7.77 -3.81
C ASP A 204 2.54 -9.01 -3.91
N HIS A 205 2.62 -9.57 -5.12
CA HIS A 205 3.47 -10.71 -5.46
C HIS A 205 4.49 -10.37 -6.57
N THR A 206 4.68 -9.09 -6.90
CA THR A 206 5.68 -8.66 -7.88
C THR A 206 7.09 -8.69 -7.27
N MET A 207 8.11 -8.64 -8.11
CA MET A 207 9.48 -8.33 -7.68
C MET A 207 9.60 -6.83 -7.38
N GLY A 208 10.49 -6.46 -6.44
CA GLY A 208 10.77 -5.05 -6.15
C GLY A 208 9.74 -4.37 -5.26
N VAL A 209 9.83 -3.03 -5.18
CA VAL A 209 9.05 -2.19 -4.26
C VAL A 209 8.19 -1.13 -4.96
N GLU A 210 8.28 -1.04 -6.28
CA GLU A 210 7.62 0.01 -7.08
C GLU A 210 6.10 -0.12 -7.04
N VAL A 211 5.60 -1.34 -7.14
CA VAL A 211 4.17 -1.61 -7.23
C VAL A 211 3.43 -1.30 -5.92
N PRO A 212 3.87 -1.76 -4.74
CA PRO A 212 3.22 -1.39 -3.48
C PRO A 212 3.26 0.12 -3.21
N VAL A 213 4.36 0.81 -3.57
CA VAL A 213 4.46 2.27 -3.45
C VAL A 213 3.45 2.98 -4.37
N ALA A 214 3.32 2.50 -5.62
CA ALA A 214 2.32 3.01 -6.56
C ALA A 214 0.88 2.72 -6.09
N ALA A 215 0.62 1.56 -5.52
CA ALA A 215 -0.69 1.20 -4.96
C ALA A 215 -1.11 2.19 -3.86
N VAL A 216 -0.19 2.58 -2.97
CA VAL A 216 -0.44 3.62 -1.95
C VAL A 216 -0.77 4.96 -2.58
N ALA A 217 -0.02 5.38 -3.61
CA ALA A 217 -0.31 6.62 -4.35
C ALA A 217 -1.68 6.59 -5.04
N MET A 218 -2.18 5.41 -5.40
CA MET A 218 -3.52 5.17 -5.94
C MET A 218 -4.59 4.99 -4.84
N GLY A 219 -4.21 5.15 -3.57
CA GLY A 219 -5.13 5.16 -2.45
C GLY A 219 -5.31 3.80 -1.76
N ALA A 220 -4.43 2.83 -1.95
CA ALA A 220 -4.44 1.62 -1.12
C ALA A 220 -4.21 1.98 0.35
N GLU A 221 -5.03 1.42 1.24
CA GLU A 221 -5.00 1.68 2.68
C GLU A 221 -4.30 0.57 3.46
N ILE A 222 -4.16 -0.61 2.84
CA ILE A 222 -3.45 -1.77 3.37
C ILE A 222 -2.49 -2.26 2.28
N ILE A 223 -1.25 -2.54 2.65
CA ILE A 223 -0.27 -3.19 1.78
C ILE A 223 0.17 -4.50 2.44
N GLU A 224 0.09 -5.58 1.69
CA GLU A 224 0.64 -6.88 2.08
C GLU A 224 1.74 -7.27 1.09
N LYS A 225 2.88 -7.69 1.59
CA LYS A 225 4.02 -8.07 0.75
C LYS A 225 4.81 -9.21 1.40
N HIS A 226 5.08 -10.27 0.62
CA HIS A 226 5.93 -11.36 1.06
C HIS A 226 7.36 -10.90 1.33
N PHE A 227 7.94 -11.40 2.42
CA PHE A 227 9.34 -11.20 2.74
C PHE A 227 9.98 -12.48 3.28
N THR A 228 11.29 -12.55 3.21
CA THR A 228 12.10 -13.69 3.63
C THR A 228 13.39 -13.21 4.28
N LEU A 229 14.04 -14.05 5.04
CA LEU A 229 15.40 -13.77 5.54
C LEU A 229 16.45 -13.87 4.43
N ASP A 230 16.27 -14.82 3.48
CA ASP A 230 17.16 -15.02 2.35
C ASP A 230 16.37 -15.58 1.15
N LYS A 231 16.51 -14.92 -0.01
CA LYS A 231 15.82 -15.30 -1.26
C LYS A 231 16.31 -16.60 -1.86
N GLU A 232 17.53 -17.03 -1.48
CA GLU A 232 18.16 -18.27 -2.00
C GLU A 232 17.74 -19.51 -1.19
N MET A 233 16.95 -19.35 -0.13
CA MET A 233 16.41 -20.50 0.60
C MET A 233 15.43 -21.30 -0.27
N ASP A 234 15.40 -22.63 -0.04
CA ASP A 234 14.46 -23.51 -0.72
C ASP A 234 13.04 -23.34 -0.14
N GLY A 235 12.05 -23.12 -1.00
CA GLY A 235 10.66 -22.96 -0.62
C GLY A 235 9.85 -22.26 -1.71
N PRO A 236 8.52 -22.30 -1.64
CA PRO A 236 7.67 -21.83 -2.73
C PRO A 236 7.71 -20.32 -2.93
N ASP A 237 7.92 -19.51 -1.87
CA ASP A 237 7.68 -18.07 -1.89
C ASP A 237 8.95 -17.21 -1.78
N HIS A 238 10.10 -17.78 -1.41
CA HIS A 238 11.34 -17.03 -1.17
C HIS A 238 11.76 -16.15 -2.34
N LYS A 239 11.69 -16.67 -3.57
CA LYS A 239 12.13 -15.98 -4.79
C LYS A 239 11.29 -14.73 -5.11
N ALA A 240 10.01 -14.75 -4.79
CA ALA A 240 9.10 -13.62 -4.99
C ALA A 240 9.10 -12.63 -3.81
N SER A 241 9.74 -12.99 -2.71
CA SER A 241 9.75 -12.23 -1.46
C SER A 241 10.80 -11.13 -1.45
N LEU A 242 10.58 -10.10 -0.65
CA LEU A 242 11.61 -9.10 -0.33
C LEU A 242 12.57 -9.67 0.71
N ASN A 243 13.85 -9.30 0.64
CA ASN A 243 14.76 -9.48 1.78
C ASN A 243 14.51 -8.39 2.84
N PRO A 244 15.13 -8.46 4.05
CA PRO A 244 14.85 -7.50 5.12
C PRO A 244 15.18 -6.04 4.76
N GLU A 245 16.24 -5.82 3.98
CA GLU A 245 16.63 -4.47 3.54
C GLU A 245 15.63 -3.90 2.51
N GLU A 246 15.21 -4.72 1.55
CA GLU A 246 14.18 -4.33 0.57
C GLU A 246 12.83 -4.05 1.26
N LEU A 247 12.45 -4.84 2.28
CA LEU A 247 11.25 -4.59 3.07
C LEU A 247 11.33 -3.24 3.77
N LYS A 248 12.45 -2.94 4.40
CA LYS A 248 12.70 -1.64 5.05
C LYS A 248 12.63 -0.47 4.06
N GLN A 249 13.21 -0.64 2.87
CA GLN A 249 13.15 0.36 1.80
C GLN A 249 11.70 0.58 1.34
N MET A 250 10.90 -0.47 1.16
CA MET A 250 9.48 -0.37 0.83
C MET A 250 8.71 0.40 1.91
N VAL A 251 8.87 0.04 3.18
CA VAL A 251 8.22 0.72 4.30
C VAL A 251 8.57 2.21 4.30
N MET A 252 9.86 2.54 4.21
CA MET A 252 10.32 3.94 4.16
C MET A 252 9.73 4.71 2.96
N ALA A 253 9.69 4.09 1.78
CA ALA A 253 9.11 4.70 0.59
C ALA A 253 7.61 4.96 0.76
N ILE A 254 6.85 4.01 1.32
CA ILE A 254 5.43 4.18 1.63
C ILE A 254 5.22 5.32 2.61
N ARG A 255 5.97 5.39 3.72
CA ARG A 255 5.88 6.49 4.70
C ARG A 255 6.20 7.86 4.09
N ASN A 256 7.09 7.90 3.11
CA ASN A 256 7.37 9.12 2.35
C ASN A 256 6.19 9.51 1.44
N ILE A 257 5.57 8.56 0.75
CA ILE A 257 4.40 8.82 -0.09
C ILE A 257 3.22 9.29 0.75
N GLU A 258 2.92 8.68 1.89
CA GLU A 258 1.88 9.14 2.82
C GLU A 258 2.02 10.64 3.12
N ARG A 259 3.23 11.11 3.40
CA ARG A 259 3.51 12.54 3.65
C ARG A 259 3.42 13.40 2.40
N ALA A 260 3.75 12.84 1.24
CA ALA A 260 3.77 13.55 -0.03
C ALA A 260 2.38 13.73 -0.67
N LEU A 261 1.42 12.86 -0.37
CA LEU A 261 0.07 12.90 -0.93
C LEU A 261 -0.67 14.21 -0.63
N GLY A 262 -0.46 14.82 0.54
CA GLY A 262 -1.10 16.08 0.89
C GLY A 262 -2.63 15.98 1.00
N ASN A 263 -3.31 17.11 0.82
CA ASN A 263 -4.77 17.25 0.97
C ASN A 263 -5.52 17.51 -0.36
N GLY A 264 -4.83 17.51 -1.48
CA GLY A 264 -5.39 17.78 -2.81
C GLY A 264 -5.70 19.24 -3.12
N ILE A 265 -5.52 20.17 -2.17
CA ILE A 265 -5.79 21.59 -2.41
C ILE A 265 -4.55 22.22 -3.05
N LYS A 266 -4.68 22.73 -4.30
CA LYS A 266 -3.57 23.43 -4.98
C LYS A 266 -3.47 24.87 -4.48
N GLN A 267 -2.54 25.07 -3.55
CA GLN A 267 -2.18 26.39 -3.02
C GLN A 267 -0.68 26.45 -2.71
N PRO A 268 -0.07 27.66 -2.68
CA PRO A 268 1.29 27.79 -2.23
C PRO A 268 1.44 27.29 -0.78
N ASN A 269 2.42 26.46 -0.54
CA ASN A 269 2.81 26.08 0.82
C ASN A 269 3.65 27.19 1.47
N GLU A 270 4.03 27.03 2.73
CA GLU A 270 4.70 28.09 3.48
C GLU A 270 6.07 28.46 2.90
N SER A 271 6.82 27.47 2.41
CA SER A 271 8.10 27.73 1.75
C SER A 271 7.94 28.45 0.39
N GLU A 272 6.91 28.10 -0.39
CA GLU A 272 6.62 28.73 -1.66
C GLU A 272 6.15 30.20 -1.49
N LYS A 273 5.42 30.53 -0.42
CA LYS A 273 5.01 31.90 -0.15
C LYS A 273 6.23 32.83 -0.03
N GLN A 274 7.24 32.43 0.74
CA GLN A 274 8.49 33.21 0.90
C GLN A 274 9.22 33.35 -0.45
N ILE A 275 9.32 32.27 -1.22
CA ILE A 275 9.95 32.28 -2.54
C ILE A 275 9.16 33.18 -3.51
N SER A 276 7.83 33.15 -3.42
CA SER A 276 6.94 33.93 -4.31
C SER A 276 7.14 35.43 -4.21
N GLU A 277 7.55 35.94 -3.06
CA GLU A 277 7.79 37.39 -2.83
C GLU A 277 8.89 37.92 -3.75
N VAL A 278 9.93 37.13 -4.04
CA VAL A 278 11.09 37.55 -4.84
C VAL A 278 11.10 36.96 -6.26
N VAL A 279 10.40 35.86 -6.52
CA VAL A 279 10.43 35.15 -7.79
C VAL A 279 9.27 35.54 -8.72
N LEU A 280 8.09 35.85 -8.16
CA LEU A 280 6.95 36.26 -8.97
C LEU A 280 7.24 37.59 -9.67
N LYS A 281 6.87 37.65 -10.95
CA LYS A 281 7.05 38.86 -11.76
C LYS A 281 6.08 39.95 -11.34
N ARG A 282 6.58 41.18 -11.39
CA ARG A 282 5.84 42.44 -11.20
C ARG A 282 5.89 43.26 -12.46
N ILE A 283 4.96 44.20 -12.59
CA ILE A 283 4.96 45.16 -13.72
C ILE A 283 6.02 46.22 -13.37
N VAL A 284 6.95 46.47 -14.31
CA VAL A 284 8.01 47.44 -14.17
C VAL A 284 8.08 48.28 -15.45
N ALA A 285 8.67 49.47 -15.38
CA ALA A 285 8.96 50.30 -16.53
C ALA A 285 10.02 49.61 -17.43
N ALA A 286 9.73 49.43 -18.72
CA ALA A 286 10.68 48.92 -19.70
C ALA A 286 11.63 50.03 -20.21
N THR A 287 11.13 51.25 -20.22
CA THR A 287 11.82 52.51 -20.57
C THR A 287 11.41 53.57 -19.55
N PRO A 288 12.13 54.71 -19.45
CA PRO A 288 11.67 55.83 -18.59
C PRO A 288 10.27 56.29 -18.97
N ILE A 289 9.39 56.44 -17.97
CA ILE A 289 7.99 56.88 -18.14
C ILE A 289 7.82 58.20 -17.36
N LYS A 290 7.24 59.22 -18.03
CA LYS A 290 6.91 60.46 -17.33
C LYS A 290 5.49 60.47 -16.77
N LYS A 291 5.28 61.19 -15.69
CA LYS A 291 3.93 61.47 -15.19
C LYS A 291 3.04 62.01 -16.31
N GLY A 292 1.86 61.45 -16.48
CA GLY A 292 0.92 61.84 -17.51
C GLY A 292 0.99 60.97 -18.79
N GLU A 293 2.03 60.16 -18.97
CA GLU A 293 2.12 59.22 -20.09
C GLU A 293 1.19 58.02 -19.92
N VAL A 294 0.72 57.47 -21.02
CA VAL A 294 -0.12 56.27 -21.03
C VAL A 294 0.76 55.05 -20.83
N LEU A 295 0.44 54.21 -19.85
CA LEU A 295 1.08 52.95 -19.60
C LEU A 295 0.66 51.92 -20.65
N SER A 296 1.62 51.32 -21.36
CA SER A 296 1.36 50.38 -22.45
C SER A 296 2.44 49.30 -22.55
N ALA A 297 2.22 48.33 -23.43
CA ALA A 297 3.22 47.30 -23.74
C ALA A 297 4.54 47.87 -24.32
N ASP A 298 4.54 49.13 -24.81
CA ASP A 298 5.73 49.77 -25.36
C ASP A 298 6.66 50.31 -24.28
N ASN A 299 6.09 50.71 -23.10
CA ASN A 299 6.86 51.32 -22.01
C ASN A 299 6.82 50.50 -20.68
N MET A 300 6.02 49.42 -20.63
CA MET A 300 5.97 48.48 -19.49
C MET A 300 6.48 47.10 -19.87
N THR A 301 6.98 46.37 -18.90
CA THR A 301 7.33 44.94 -19.00
C THR A 301 7.12 44.26 -17.66
N VAL A 302 7.42 42.96 -17.58
CA VAL A 302 7.32 42.17 -16.34
C VAL A 302 8.67 41.54 -16.01
N LYS A 303 9.17 41.86 -14.83
CA LYS A 303 10.44 41.31 -14.29
C LYS A 303 10.25 40.79 -12.86
N ARG A 304 11.20 39.97 -12.41
CA ARG A 304 11.24 39.58 -10.99
C ARG A 304 11.52 40.82 -10.13
N CYS A 305 10.63 41.07 -9.17
CA CYS A 305 10.76 42.21 -8.26
C CYS A 305 9.96 41.90 -6.97
N ALA A 306 10.52 42.29 -5.83
CA ALA A 306 9.84 42.06 -4.54
C ALA A 306 8.68 43.02 -4.33
N VAL A 307 8.68 44.18 -4.95
CA VAL A 307 7.68 45.23 -4.81
C VAL A 307 6.99 45.58 -6.14
N GLY A 308 5.87 46.30 -6.08
CA GLY A 308 5.13 46.72 -7.28
C GLY A 308 3.90 45.84 -7.58
N LEU A 309 3.17 46.19 -8.60
CA LEU A 309 1.95 45.52 -9.00
C LEU A 309 2.23 44.12 -9.59
N LYS A 310 1.41 43.14 -9.19
CA LYS A 310 1.50 41.78 -9.75
C LYS A 310 1.31 41.80 -11.26
N ALA A 311 2.06 40.98 -11.99
CA ALA A 311 1.92 40.82 -13.43
C ALA A 311 0.46 40.45 -13.89
N SER A 312 -0.28 39.77 -13.00
CA SER A 312 -1.70 39.42 -13.23
C SER A 312 -2.65 40.62 -13.30
N LEU A 313 -2.17 41.82 -12.92
CA LEU A 313 -2.92 43.07 -13.01
C LEU A 313 -2.60 43.84 -14.31
N TRP A 314 -1.88 43.23 -15.28
CA TRP A 314 -1.44 43.87 -16.49
C TRP A 314 -2.56 44.60 -17.24
N ASP A 315 -3.68 43.91 -17.46
CA ASP A 315 -4.80 44.48 -18.22
C ASP A 315 -5.52 45.61 -17.46
N LEU A 316 -5.42 45.64 -16.15
CA LEU A 316 -5.95 46.75 -15.34
C LEU A 316 -5.05 47.97 -15.36
N VAL A 317 -3.76 47.80 -15.66
CA VAL A 317 -2.75 48.87 -15.70
C VAL A 317 -2.58 49.43 -17.13
N ASN A 318 -2.62 48.54 -18.12
CA ASN A 318 -2.48 48.88 -19.52
C ASN A 318 -3.57 49.89 -19.94
N GLY A 319 -3.18 51.00 -20.56
CA GLY A 319 -4.05 52.08 -20.98
C GLY A 319 -4.31 53.15 -19.90
N ARG A 320 -3.84 52.95 -18.66
CA ARG A 320 -3.94 53.99 -17.62
C ARG A 320 -2.88 55.07 -17.75
N THR A 321 -3.14 56.24 -17.25
CA THR A 321 -2.19 57.33 -17.20
C THR A 321 -1.29 57.20 -15.99
N SER A 322 0.01 57.31 -16.16
CA SER A 322 1.00 57.30 -15.08
C SER A 322 0.81 58.48 -14.14
N THR A 323 0.78 58.20 -12.84
CA THR A 323 0.65 59.22 -11.78
C THR A 323 1.98 59.79 -11.31
N CYS A 324 3.10 59.13 -11.64
CA CYS A 324 4.47 59.56 -11.32
C CYS A 324 5.45 59.24 -12.43
N ASN A 325 6.70 59.69 -12.26
CA ASN A 325 7.78 59.30 -13.17
C ASN A 325 8.32 57.93 -12.74
N TYR A 326 8.80 57.16 -13.69
CA TYR A 326 9.51 55.90 -13.47
C TYR A 326 10.78 55.87 -14.30
N ASP A 327 11.86 55.44 -13.70
CA ASP A 327 13.06 55.06 -14.44
C ASP A 327 12.95 53.62 -14.91
N THR A 328 13.83 53.24 -15.88
CA THR A 328 13.86 51.85 -16.38
C THR A 328 14.05 50.87 -15.20
N ASP A 329 13.28 49.77 -15.20
CA ASP A 329 13.24 48.72 -14.18
C ASP A 329 12.58 49.14 -12.84
N GLU A 330 12.08 50.36 -12.72
CA GLU A 330 11.28 50.73 -11.54
C GLU A 330 9.93 50.03 -11.56
N PRO A 331 9.49 49.51 -10.37
CA PRO A 331 8.20 48.82 -10.26
C PRO A 331 7.05 49.82 -10.38
N ILE A 332 6.07 49.50 -11.23
CA ILE A 332 4.86 50.32 -11.37
C ILE A 332 3.99 50.15 -10.14
N VAL A 333 3.58 51.27 -9.57
CA VAL A 333 2.59 51.40 -8.49
C VAL A 333 1.48 52.33 -8.92
N ILE A 334 0.23 52.08 -8.48
CA ILE A 334 -0.94 52.92 -8.84
C ILE A 334 -1.48 53.55 -7.57
#